data_64a80ca660055d315cb746ea15f8b456
#
_entry.id   64a80ca660055d315cb746ea15f8b456
#
_cell.length_a   1.000
_cell.length_b   1.000
_cell.length_c   1.000
_cell.angle_alpha   90.00
_cell.angle_beta   90.00
_cell.angle_gamma   90.00
#
_symmetry.space_group_name_H-M   'P 1'
#
loop_
_entity.id
_entity.type
_entity.pdbx_description
1 polymer ?
#
loop_
_entity_poly.entity_id
_entity_poly.type
_entity_poly.pdbx_seq_one_letter_code
_entity_poly.pdbx_strand_id
1 'polypeptide(L)'
;MINRLVIVAALMFLASCATRQDAPGDSVSQVESSGEKVDSFVETEIVTPGMLAAEKLASTEPSVYFDYDKFEVKEQFALTIEVFAEYMRAIPGSRLRIEGNCDERGTIEYNLALGQRRADAVKAVLVSMGIDGDRIETISYGEERPRNSISSEAGFSVNRRADLISR
;
A
#
# COMPACT_ATOMS: atom_id res chain seq x y z
N MET A 1 3.55 5.64 -46.02
CA MET A 1 3.52 7.05 -46.49
C MET A 1 3.70 7.89 -45.25
N ILE A 2 4.94 8.27 -44.91
CA ILE A 2 5.61 9.52 -45.26
C ILE A 2 4.86 10.72 -44.66
N ASN A 3 5.43 11.37 -43.65
CA ASN A 3 6.28 12.57 -43.63
C ASN A 3 6.59 12.98 -42.20
N ARG A 4 7.83 13.07 -41.74
CA ARG A 4 8.84 14.13 -41.86
C ARG A 4 8.30 15.49 -41.39
N LEU A 5 8.88 16.23 -40.44
CA LEU A 5 10.22 16.92 -40.46
C LEU A 5 10.37 17.67 -39.13
N VAL A 6 11.33 17.43 -38.28
CA VAL A 6 12.53 18.22 -37.97
C VAL A 6 12.38 19.75 -38.13
N ILE A 7 12.59 20.50 -37.05
CA ILE A 7 13.36 21.74 -37.07
C ILE A 7 14.02 21.96 -35.71
N VAL A 8 15.35 22.03 -35.75
CA VAL A 8 16.33 22.48 -34.75
C VAL A 8 16.42 24.01 -34.89
N ALA A 9 16.49 24.70 -33.76
CA ALA A 9 17.13 26.01 -33.76
C ALA A 9 17.73 26.29 -32.38
N ALA A 10 19.04 26.19 -32.33
CA ALA A 10 19.91 26.72 -31.32
C ALA A 10 20.12 28.20 -31.56
N LEU A 11 20.18 29.02 -30.52
CA LEU A 11 20.89 30.30 -30.55
C LEU A 11 21.45 30.62 -29.16
N MET A 12 22.77 30.60 -29.09
CA MET A 12 23.62 31.21 -28.08
C MET A 12 23.48 32.73 -28.12
N PHE A 13 23.61 33.36 -26.97
CA PHE A 13 24.27 34.65 -26.89
C PHE A 13 25.04 34.82 -25.58
N LEU A 14 26.25 35.29 -25.80
CA LEU A 14 27.43 35.48 -24.97
C LEU A 14 27.32 36.70 -24.04
N ALA A 15 27.94 36.55 -22.90
CA ALA A 15 28.92 37.37 -22.20
C ALA A 15 28.83 38.91 -22.31
N SER A 16 28.91 39.56 -21.16
CA SER A 16 29.77 40.75 -21.03
C SER A 16 30.25 40.92 -19.59
N CYS A 17 31.54 41.17 -19.52
CA CYS A 17 32.40 41.36 -18.36
C CYS A 17 32.36 42.83 -17.85
N ALA A 18 32.79 42.94 -16.58
CA ALA A 18 33.68 43.94 -15.97
C ALA A 18 33.10 45.33 -15.63
N THR A 19 33.29 45.76 -14.41
CA THR A 19 34.43 46.54 -13.99
C THR A 19 34.52 46.69 -12.46
N ARG A 20 35.74 46.63 -12.02
CA ARG A 20 36.33 46.79 -10.70
C ARG A 20 36.55 48.26 -10.43
N GLN A 21 36.32 48.76 -9.21
CA GLN A 21 37.04 49.89 -8.68
C GLN A 21 37.12 49.89 -7.15
N ASP A 22 38.29 50.19 -6.70
CA ASP A 22 38.97 50.05 -5.43
C ASP A 22 38.49 51.05 -4.33
N ALA A 23 38.76 50.63 -3.14
CA ALA A 23 38.86 51.13 -1.79
C ALA A 23 39.37 52.62 -1.61
N PRO A 24 39.61 53.21 -0.38
CA PRO A 24 39.75 52.58 0.95
C PRO A 24 39.19 53.38 2.18
N GLY A 25 39.36 52.78 3.37
CA GLY A 25 39.54 53.46 4.68
C GLY A 25 38.28 53.47 5.56
N ASP A 26 38.24 53.20 6.81
CA ASP A 26 39.15 53.09 7.92
C ASP A 26 38.34 52.58 9.15
N SER A 27 38.99 51.72 9.93
CA SER A 27 38.96 51.57 11.39
C SER A 27 37.72 51.46 12.27
N VAL A 28 37.71 50.32 13.00
CA VAL A 28 37.53 50.12 14.47
C VAL A 28 36.12 50.08 15.03
N SER A 29 35.67 48.92 15.45
CA SER A 29 35.54 48.50 16.85
C SER A 29 34.94 47.13 16.98
N GLN A 30 35.58 46.32 17.77
CA GLN A 30 35.14 45.02 18.29
C GLN A 30 33.88 45.20 19.15
N VAL A 31 32.91 44.35 18.96
CA VAL A 31 32.16 43.76 20.09
C VAL A 31 31.86 42.31 19.75
N GLU A 32 32.55 41.42 20.47
CA GLU A 32 32.17 40.03 20.62
C GLU A 32 30.70 39.96 21.15
N SER A 33 29.87 39.25 20.46
CA SER A 33 28.70 38.65 21.08
C SER A 33 28.55 37.28 20.48
N SER A 34 29.08 36.30 21.22
CA SER A 34 28.75 34.89 21.06
C SER A 34 27.23 34.70 21.18
N GLY A 35 26.62 34.46 20.07
CA GLY A 35 25.26 33.98 19.97
C GLY A 35 25.28 32.68 19.21
N GLU A 36 25.53 31.60 19.94
CA GLU A 36 25.37 30.23 19.49
C GLU A 36 23.88 30.02 19.18
N LYS A 37 23.49 30.26 17.93
CA LYS A 37 22.23 29.76 17.42
C LYS A 37 22.39 28.27 17.23
N VAL A 38 21.98 27.55 18.25
CA VAL A 38 21.61 26.14 18.10
C VAL A 38 20.33 26.16 17.27
N ASP A 39 20.50 26.05 15.96
CA ASP A 39 19.42 25.79 15.03
C ASP A 39 19.07 24.31 15.23
N SER A 40 18.22 24.02 16.23
CA SER A 40 17.61 22.73 16.36
C SER A 40 16.65 22.58 15.19
N PHE A 41 17.13 21.99 14.10
CA PHE A 41 16.28 21.38 13.08
C PHE A 41 15.46 20.31 13.75
N VAL A 42 14.27 20.66 14.19
CA VAL A 42 13.22 19.70 14.43
C VAL A 42 12.84 19.19 13.04
N GLU A 43 13.44 18.07 12.66
CA GLU A 43 13.03 17.29 11.50
C GLU A 43 11.60 16.83 11.76
N THR A 44 10.66 17.65 11.33
CA THR A 44 9.24 17.31 11.39
C THR A 44 9.07 16.20 10.35
N GLU A 45 9.06 14.97 10.80
CA GLU A 45 8.79 13.79 9.97
C GLU A 45 7.44 14.02 9.28
N ILE A 46 7.48 14.25 7.97
CA ILE A 46 6.25 14.48 7.17
C ILE A 46 5.56 13.13 7.02
N VAL A 47 4.62 12.84 7.93
CA VAL A 47 3.79 11.64 7.85
C VAL A 47 2.85 11.78 6.66
N THR A 48 3.08 10.98 5.63
CA THR A 48 2.23 10.95 4.44
C THR A 48 0.99 10.09 4.67
N PRO A 49 -0.13 10.34 3.94
CA PRO A 49 -1.31 9.49 4.02
C PRO A 49 -1.00 8.01 3.74
N GLY A 50 -0.05 7.73 2.84
CA GLY A 50 0.41 6.37 2.55
C GLY A 50 1.12 5.70 3.73
N MET A 51 1.91 6.44 4.51
CA MET A 51 2.57 5.91 5.71
C MET A 51 1.55 5.54 6.80
N LEU A 52 0.57 6.41 7.05
CA LEU A 52 -0.51 6.12 8.01
C LEU A 52 -1.33 4.91 7.60
N ALA A 53 -1.67 4.79 6.32
CA ALA A 53 -2.42 3.66 5.80
C ALA A 53 -1.62 2.35 5.90
N ALA A 54 -0.31 2.39 5.67
CA ALA A 54 0.58 1.24 5.81
C ALA A 54 0.73 0.80 7.28
N GLU A 55 0.84 1.73 8.22
CA GLU A 55 0.90 1.44 9.65
C GLU A 55 -0.41 0.81 10.15
N LYS A 56 -1.56 1.36 9.75
CA LYS A 56 -2.88 0.81 10.05
C LYS A 56 -3.03 -0.60 9.48
N LEU A 57 -2.57 -0.83 8.26
CA LEU A 57 -2.57 -2.14 7.62
C LEU A 57 -1.70 -3.14 8.42
N ALA A 58 -0.50 -2.75 8.82
CA ALA A 58 0.42 -3.62 9.56
C ALA A 58 -0.11 -4.06 10.93
N SER A 59 -0.99 -3.27 11.54
CA SER A 59 -1.66 -3.58 12.81
C SER A 59 -2.98 -4.34 12.66
N THR A 60 -3.43 -4.60 11.43
CA THR A 60 -4.72 -5.22 11.15
C THR A 60 -4.56 -6.71 10.86
N GLU A 61 -5.41 -7.56 11.46
CA GLU A 61 -5.48 -8.99 11.11
C GLU A 61 -5.90 -9.14 9.64
N PRO A 62 -5.04 -9.70 8.78
CA PRO A 62 -5.27 -9.69 7.33
C PRO A 62 -6.17 -10.85 6.86
N SER A 63 -7.14 -11.26 7.66
CA SER A 63 -7.96 -12.44 7.36
C SER A 63 -9.44 -12.18 7.58
N VAL A 64 -10.24 -12.69 6.66
CA VAL A 64 -11.71 -12.76 6.74
C VAL A 64 -12.13 -14.20 6.95
N TYR A 65 -12.90 -14.49 8.00
CA TYR A 65 -13.31 -15.85 8.36
C TYR A 65 -14.76 -16.12 7.98
N PHE A 66 -15.03 -17.38 7.59
CA PHE A 66 -16.32 -17.82 7.08
C PHE A 66 -16.94 -18.92 7.93
N ASP A 67 -18.27 -19.02 7.86
CA ASP A 67 -18.99 -20.15 8.40
C ASP A 67 -18.78 -21.40 7.55
N TYR A 68 -19.18 -22.53 8.12
CA TYR A 68 -19.12 -23.80 7.41
C TYR A 68 -19.95 -23.74 6.12
N ASP A 69 -19.35 -24.15 5.02
CA ASP A 69 -19.96 -24.21 3.70
C ASP A 69 -20.51 -22.85 3.19
N LYS A 70 -19.96 -21.73 3.71
CA LYS A 70 -20.36 -20.37 3.31
C LYS A 70 -19.20 -19.56 2.75
N PHE A 71 -19.55 -18.59 1.92
CA PHE A 71 -18.62 -17.62 1.32
C PHE A 71 -19.11 -16.18 1.48
N GLU A 72 -20.23 -15.94 2.16
CA GLU A 72 -20.73 -14.60 2.46
C GLU A 72 -19.79 -13.91 3.47
N VAL A 73 -19.37 -12.69 3.13
CA VAL A 73 -18.54 -11.85 4.02
C VAL A 73 -19.43 -11.33 5.14
N LYS A 74 -19.05 -11.62 6.39
CA LYS A 74 -19.79 -11.15 7.57
C LYS A 74 -19.47 -9.67 7.83
N GLU A 75 -20.45 -8.94 8.34
CA GLU A 75 -20.34 -7.52 8.65
C GLU A 75 -19.19 -7.18 9.61
N GLN A 76 -18.88 -8.07 10.55
CA GLN A 76 -17.76 -7.90 11.49
C GLN A 76 -16.39 -7.72 10.82
N PHE A 77 -16.22 -8.14 9.56
CA PHE A 77 -14.98 -7.97 8.79
C PHE A 77 -14.98 -6.73 7.89
N ALA A 78 -16.05 -5.94 7.91
CA ALA A 78 -16.15 -4.73 7.09
C ALA A 78 -14.99 -3.77 7.38
N LEU A 79 -14.64 -3.56 8.65
CA LEU A 79 -13.51 -2.69 9.04
C LEU A 79 -12.17 -3.24 8.56
N THR A 80 -11.94 -4.55 8.65
CA THR A 80 -10.73 -5.17 8.11
C THR A 80 -10.59 -4.87 6.61
N ILE A 81 -11.66 -5.11 5.83
CA ILE A 81 -11.64 -4.88 4.38
C ILE A 81 -11.49 -3.39 4.06
N GLU A 82 -12.10 -2.50 4.84
CA GLU A 82 -11.96 -1.05 4.68
C GLU A 82 -10.52 -0.57 4.84
N VAL A 83 -9.77 -1.12 5.83
CA VAL A 83 -8.34 -0.81 5.99
C VAL A 83 -7.53 -1.14 4.74
N PHE A 84 -7.79 -2.28 4.11
CA PHE A 84 -7.15 -2.63 2.84
C PHE A 84 -7.58 -1.70 1.70
N ALA A 85 -8.84 -1.29 1.65
CA ALA A 85 -9.32 -0.33 0.66
C ALA A 85 -8.66 1.05 0.85
N GLU A 86 -8.53 1.55 2.08
CA GLU A 86 -7.82 2.79 2.40
C GLU A 86 -6.35 2.73 1.98
N TYR A 87 -5.66 1.64 2.30
CA TYR A 87 -4.27 1.40 1.90
C TYR A 87 -4.13 1.45 0.37
N MET A 88 -4.98 0.74 -0.36
CA MET A 88 -4.94 0.70 -1.82
C MET A 88 -5.29 2.05 -2.47
N ARG A 89 -6.12 2.89 -1.84
CA ARG A 89 -6.38 4.27 -2.29
C ARG A 89 -5.19 5.19 -2.03
N ALA A 90 -4.56 5.07 -0.86
CA ALA A 90 -3.41 5.88 -0.48
C ALA A 90 -2.15 5.56 -1.28
N ILE A 91 -2.03 4.32 -1.79
CA ILE A 91 -0.88 3.83 -2.58
C ILE A 91 -1.37 3.28 -3.92
N PRO A 92 -1.51 4.12 -4.97
CA PRO A 92 -2.10 3.71 -6.26
C PRO A 92 -1.36 2.57 -6.98
N GLY A 93 -0.06 2.39 -6.70
CA GLY A 93 0.76 1.31 -7.28
C GLY A 93 0.62 -0.04 -6.55
N SER A 94 -0.02 -0.09 -5.38
CA SER A 94 -0.16 -1.33 -4.62
C SER A 94 -1.09 -2.32 -5.30
N ARG A 95 -0.81 -3.60 -5.11
CA ARG A 95 -1.64 -4.71 -5.56
C ARG A 95 -2.02 -5.56 -4.36
N LEU A 96 -3.11 -6.28 -4.48
CA LEU A 96 -3.60 -7.19 -3.45
C LEU A 96 -3.78 -8.59 -4.02
N ARG A 97 -3.34 -9.61 -3.28
CA ARG A 97 -3.72 -10.99 -3.53
C ARG A 97 -4.64 -11.44 -2.40
N ILE A 98 -5.73 -12.09 -2.76
CA ILE A 98 -6.67 -12.69 -1.81
C ILE A 98 -6.60 -14.21 -1.97
N GLU A 99 -6.23 -14.90 -0.89
CA GLU A 99 -6.01 -16.35 -0.86
C GLU A 99 -7.16 -17.02 -0.10
N GLY A 100 -8.02 -17.74 -0.83
CA GLY A 100 -9.16 -18.44 -0.26
C GLY A 100 -8.78 -19.85 0.25
N ASN A 101 -9.20 -20.16 1.48
CA ASN A 101 -8.89 -21.40 2.17
C ASN A 101 -10.16 -22.03 2.75
N CYS A 102 -10.13 -23.35 2.90
CA CYS A 102 -11.19 -24.18 3.49
C CYS A 102 -10.67 -25.05 4.62
N ASP A 103 -11.57 -25.62 5.39
CA ASP A 103 -11.26 -26.75 6.26
C ASP A 103 -11.20 -28.07 5.43
N GLU A 104 -10.72 -29.14 6.04
CA GLU A 104 -10.47 -30.44 5.40
C GLU A 104 -11.74 -31.25 5.04
N ARG A 105 -12.94 -30.75 5.36
CA ARG A 105 -14.19 -31.46 5.10
C ARG A 105 -14.67 -31.22 3.66
N GLY A 106 -14.89 -32.30 2.94
CA GLY A 106 -15.36 -32.26 1.55
C GLY A 106 -14.36 -32.95 0.59
N THR A 107 -14.54 -32.69 -0.70
CA THR A 107 -13.57 -33.11 -1.71
C THR A 107 -12.61 -31.96 -2.04
N ILE A 108 -11.42 -32.28 -2.51
CA ILE A 108 -10.39 -31.30 -2.90
C ILE A 108 -10.95 -30.31 -3.93
N GLU A 109 -11.66 -30.82 -4.95
CA GLU A 109 -12.24 -30.00 -6.00
C GLU A 109 -13.32 -29.05 -5.45
N TYR A 110 -14.17 -29.55 -4.54
CA TYR A 110 -15.18 -28.73 -3.89
C TYR A 110 -14.55 -27.62 -3.06
N ASN A 111 -13.56 -27.97 -2.23
CA ASN A 111 -12.86 -26.99 -1.38
C ASN A 111 -12.07 -25.97 -2.19
N LEU A 112 -11.48 -26.39 -3.33
CA LEU A 112 -10.86 -25.44 -4.26
C LEU A 112 -11.87 -24.44 -4.81
N ALA A 113 -13.04 -24.92 -5.24
CA ALA A 113 -14.10 -24.05 -5.74
C ALA A 113 -14.69 -23.13 -4.64
N LEU A 114 -14.85 -23.64 -3.41
CA LEU A 114 -15.37 -22.86 -2.27
C LEU A 114 -14.36 -21.80 -1.83
N GLY A 115 -13.07 -22.14 -1.77
CA GLY A 115 -12.01 -21.18 -1.48
C GLY A 115 -11.98 -20.05 -2.53
N GLN A 116 -12.14 -20.36 -3.81
CA GLN A 116 -12.22 -19.36 -4.86
C GLN A 116 -13.42 -18.43 -4.65
N ARG A 117 -14.60 -18.95 -4.36
CA ARG A 117 -15.80 -18.13 -4.06
C ARG A 117 -15.59 -17.20 -2.87
N ARG A 118 -14.87 -17.64 -1.82
CA ARG A 118 -14.50 -16.81 -0.66
C ARG A 118 -13.59 -15.65 -1.04
N ALA A 119 -12.53 -15.93 -1.81
CA ALA A 119 -11.63 -14.89 -2.29
C ALA A 119 -12.36 -13.88 -3.19
N ASP A 120 -13.21 -14.36 -4.09
CA ASP A 120 -13.99 -13.51 -5.00
C ASP A 120 -15.03 -12.66 -4.26
N ALA A 121 -15.64 -13.18 -3.18
CA ALA A 121 -16.57 -12.44 -2.35
C ALA A 121 -15.88 -11.24 -1.66
N VAL A 122 -14.66 -11.42 -1.11
CA VAL A 122 -13.88 -10.31 -0.53
C VAL A 122 -13.47 -9.32 -1.62
N LYS A 123 -13.03 -9.78 -2.80
CA LYS A 123 -12.74 -8.91 -3.95
C LYS A 123 -13.97 -8.08 -4.34
N ALA A 124 -15.14 -8.68 -4.40
CA ALA A 124 -16.38 -7.97 -4.75
C ALA A 124 -16.69 -6.83 -3.78
N VAL A 125 -16.44 -7.01 -2.47
CA VAL A 125 -16.58 -5.95 -1.47
C VAL A 125 -15.59 -4.82 -1.73
N LEU A 126 -14.30 -5.10 -1.96
CA LEU A 126 -13.30 -4.08 -2.28
C LEU A 126 -13.63 -3.30 -3.55
N VAL A 127 -14.10 -3.99 -4.59
CA VAL A 127 -14.54 -3.34 -5.85
C VAL A 127 -15.75 -2.44 -5.60
N SER A 128 -16.71 -2.86 -4.77
CA SER A 128 -17.84 -2.00 -4.38
C SER A 128 -17.43 -0.75 -3.60
N MET A 129 -16.27 -0.79 -2.92
CA MET A 129 -15.64 0.36 -2.26
C MET A 129 -14.79 1.23 -3.21
N GLY A 130 -14.81 0.95 -4.53
CA GLY A 130 -14.13 1.74 -5.57
C GLY A 130 -12.68 1.35 -5.83
N ILE A 131 -12.23 0.17 -5.39
CA ILE A 131 -10.91 -0.34 -5.74
C ILE A 131 -10.99 -1.02 -7.12
N ASP A 132 -10.02 -0.69 -7.98
CA ASP A 132 -9.92 -1.29 -9.31
C ASP A 132 -9.66 -2.81 -9.20
N GLY A 133 -10.56 -3.60 -9.80
CA GLY A 133 -10.50 -5.06 -9.79
C GLY A 133 -9.24 -5.65 -10.45
N ASP A 134 -8.60 -4.92 -11.37
CA ASP A 134 -7.35 -5.34 -12.03
C ASP A 134 -6.13 -5.27 -11.10
N ARG A 135 -6.28 -4.59 -9.97
CA ARG A 135 -5.28 -4.55 -8.89
C ARG A 135 -5.43 -5.68 -7.88
N ILE A 136 -6.49 -6.51 -8.00
CA ILE A 136 -6.83 -7.56 -7.05
C ILE A 136 -6.79 -8.92 -7.73
N GLU A 137 -5.81 -9.73 -7.35
CA GLU A 137 -5.70 -11.15 -7.73
C GLU A 137 -6.44 -12.02 -6.71
N THR A 138 -7.20 -13.01 -7.15
CA THR A 138 -7.81 -14.02 -6.29
C THR A 138 -7.27 -15.39 -6.63
N ILE A 139 -6.98 -16.20 -5.62
CA ILE A 139 -6.50 -17.57 -5.75
C ILE A 139 -7.09 -18.44 -4.64
N SER A 140 -7.38 -19.69 -4.94
CA SER A 140 -7.80 -20.67 -3.96
C SER A 140 -6.71 -21.71 -3.71
N TYR A 141 -6.53 -22.06 -2.46
CA TYR A 141 -5.75 -23.20 -2.03
C TYR A 141 -6.63 -24.33 -1.47
N GLY A 142 -7.95 -24.14 -1.45
CA GLY A 142 -8.84 -25.13 -0.88
C GLY A 142 -8.43 -25.48 0.55
N GLU A 143 -8.20 -26.76 0.81
CA GLU A 143 -7.76 -27.29 2.11
C GLU A 143 -6.24 -27.46 2.25
N GLU A 144 -5.45 -27.15 1.21
CA GLU A 144 -4.02 -27.48 1.15
C GLU A 144 -3.14 -26.60 2.05
N ARG A 145 -3.66 -25.48 2.57
CA ARG A 145 -2.92 -24.56 3.44
C ARG A 145 -3.60 -24.36 4.79
N PRO A 146 -3.72 -25.41 5.62
CA PRO A 146 -4.32 -25.26 6.94
C PRO A 146 -3.43 -24.40 7.86
N ARG A 147 -4.04 -23.47 8.60
CA ARG A 147 -3.40 -22.76 9.71
C ARG A 147 -3.38 -23.63 10.96
N ASN A 148 -4.36 -24.49 11.09
CA ASN A 148 -4.49 -25.40 12.21
C ASN A 148 -4.81 -26.81 11.67
N SER A 149 -4.00 -27.79 12.05
CA SER A 149 -4.13 -29.18 11.64
C SER A 149 -4.94 -30.05 12.62
N ILE A 150 -5.54 -29.42 13.65
CA ILE A 150 -6.39 -30.13 14.61
C ILE A 150 -7.77 -30.33 13.99
N SER A 151 -8.19 -31.58 13.82
CA SER A 151 -9.52 -31.96 13.33
C SER A 151 -10.61 -31.70 14.39
N SER A 152 -10.91 -30.42 14.62
CA SER A 152 -11.95 -29.96 15.53
C SER A 152 -12.61 -28.70 14.97
N GLU A 153 -13.81 -28.34 15.44
CA GLU A 153 -14.46 -27.12 14.97
C GLU A 153 -13.62 -25.87 15.25
N ALA A 154 -12.87 -25.85 16.34
CA ALA A 154 -11.93 -24.76 16.62
C ALA A 154 -10.83 -24.67 15.55
N GLY A 155 -10.25 -25.80 15.12
CA GLY A 155 -9.26 -25.81 14.04
C GLY A 155 -9.89 -25.50 12.69
N PHE A 156 -11.05 -26.07 12.39
CA PHE A 156 -11.78 -25.82 11.14
C PHE A 156 -12.16 -24.36 10.95
N SER A 157 -12.63 -23.71 12.02
CA SER A 157 -13.02 -22.29 11.95
C SER A 157 -11.87 -21.36 11.58
N VAL A 158 -10.63 -21.67 12.00
CA VAL A 158 -9.42 -20.92 11.66
C VAL A 158 -8.98 -21.18 10.20
N ASN A 159 -9.31 -22.35 9.66
CA ASN A 159 -8.96 -22.70 8.29
C ASN A 159 -9.92 -22.11 7.27
N ARG A 160 -11.19 -21.90 7.61
CA ARG A 160 -12.20 -21.29 6.73
C ARG A 160 -11.99 -19.78 6.63
N ARG A 161 -11.04 -19.36 5.79
CA ARG A 161 -10.66 -17.95 5.70
C ARG A 161 -10.31 -17.51 4.28
N ALA A 162 -10.27 -16.20 4.08
CA ALA A 162 -9.59 -15.56 2.97
C ALA A 162 -8.52 -14.63 3.53
N ASP A 163 -7.27 -14.81 3.12
CA ASP A 163 -6.13 -14.01 3.52
C ASP A 163 -5.88 -12.88 2.52
N LEU A 164 -5.72 -11.66 3.00
CA LEU A 164 -5.46 -10.47 2.19
C LEU A 164 -3.97 -10.12 2.27
N ILE A 165 -3.25 -10.23 1.16
CA ILE A 165 -1.80 -10.05 1.07
C ILE A 165 -1.49 -8.87 0.17
N SER A 166 -1.03 -7.76 0.76
CA SER A 166 -0.55 -6.58 0.02
C SER A 166 0.78 -6.86 -0.68
N ARG A 167 0.95 -6.30 -1.88
CA ARG A 167 2.15 -6.45 -2.73
C ARG A 167 2.57 -5.10 -3.33
#